data_1b3ee0c2c14d33b6088a30d8227c30b1
#
_entry.id   1b3ee0c2c14d33b6088a30d8227c30b1
#
_cell.length_a   1.000
_cell.length_b   1.000
_cell.length_c   1.000
_cell.angle_alpha   90.00
_cell.angle_beta   90.00
_cell.angle_gamma   90.00
#
_symmetry.space_group_name_H-M   'P 1'
#
loop_
_entity.id
_entity.type
_entity.pdbx_description
1 polymer ?
#
loop_
_entity_poly.entity_id
_entity_poly.type
_entity_poly.pdbx_seq_one_letter_code
_entity_poly.pdbx_strand_id
1 'polypeptide(L)'
;MEIKTDALFKKEIKKSIEYALQEFGLKTARKWQTQYKEIKRLLEFMPKRYPIVAHFRNETMVFRGAIIMKNFKIIYFYNEEKDILWLVDLWNLRQDPRKLNMRARRIERKDYHSLYDKQKNPPGVPMDFESGRTPGGMFV
;
A
#
# COMPACT_ATOMS: atom_id res chain seq x y z
N MET A 1 14.95 6.04 4.02
CA MET A 1 13.65 6.08 3.35
C MET A 1 12.57 5.59 4.30
N GLU A 2 11.41 6.22 4.28
CA GLU A 2 10.30 5.85 5.14
C GLU A 2 9.18 5.25 4.31
N ILE A 3 8.60 4.14 4.77
CA ILE A 3 7.43 3.54 4.12
C ILE A 3 6.21 3.86 4.96
N LYS A 4 5.22 4.50 4.36
CA LYS A 4 3.96 4.83 4.99
C LYS A 4 2.83 4.06 4.33
N THR A 5 1.78 3.77 5.07
CA THR A 5 0.66 3.02 4.53
C THR A 5 -0.60 3.87 4.58
N ASP A 6 -1.30 3.92 3.46
CA ASP A 6 -2.60 4.57 3.39
C ASP A 6 -3.63 3.68 4.10
N ALA A 7 -4.63 4.30 4.71
CA ALA A 7 -5.66 3.55 5.44
C ALA A 7 -6.37 2.54 4.54
N LEU A 8 -6.59 2.88 3.28
CA LEU A 8 -7.22 1.97 2.34
C LEU A 8 -6.36 0.73 2.12
N PHE A 9 -5.05 0.91 1.97
CA PHE A 9 -4.14 -0.21 1.81
C PHE A 9 -4.17 -1.12 3.05
N LYS A 10 -4.11 -0.53 4.24
CA LYS A 10 -4.15 -1.31 5.48
C LYS A 10 -5.40 -2.17 5.55
N LYS A 11 -6.52 -1.58 5.21
CA LYS A 11 -7.81 -2.27 5.24
C LYS A 11 -7.82 -3.44 4.26
N GLU A 12 -7.36 -3.21 3.06
CA GLU A 12 -7.40 -4.23 2.02
C GLU A 12 -6.44 -5.39 2.29
N ILE A 13 -5.23 -5.10 2.76
CA ILE A 13 -4.29 -6.18 3.02
C ILE A 13 -4.70 -7.02 4.22
N LYS A 14 -5.23 -6.38 5.26
CA LYS A 14 -5.72 -7.09 6.42
C LYS A 14 -6.88 -8.01 6.03
N LYS A 15 -7.82 -7.48 5.26
CA LYS A 15 -8.97 -8.23 4.79
C LYS A 15 -8.54 -9.44 3.95
N SER A 16 -7.54 -9.27 3.09
CA SER A 16 -7.07 -10.35 2.24
C SER A 16 -6.36 -11.44 3.04
N ILE A 17 -5.57 -11.07 4.04
CA ILE A 17 -4.90 -12.04 4.89
C ILE A 17 -5.91 -12.79 5.75
N GLU A 18 -6.90 -12.10 6.29
CA GLU A 18 -7.94 -12.73 7.09
C GLU A 18 -8.76 -13.72 6.25
N TYR A 19 -9.09 -13.32 5.04
CA TYR A 19 -9.80 -14.20 4.11
C TYR A 19 -8.96 -15.46 3.82
N ALA A 20 -7.67 -15.26 3.56
CA ALA A 20 -6.78 -16.39 3.28
C ALA A 20 -6.69 -17.33 4.47
N LEU A 21 -6.65 -16.79 5.68
CA LEU A 21 -6.60 -17.60 6.88
C LEU A 21 -7.86 -18.46 7.02
N GLN A 22 -9.02 -17.85 6.81
CA GLN A 22 -10.29 -18.55 6.93
C GLN A 22 -10.52 -19.61 5.85
N GLU A 23 -10.17 -19.28 4.61
CA GLU A 23 -10.47 -20.16 3.48
C GLU A 23 -9.37 -21.18 3.17
N PHE A 24 -8.12 -20.82 3.44
CA PHE A 24 -6.99 -21.66 3.03
C PHE A 24 -6.05 -22.03 4.17
N GLY A 25 -6.25 -21.47 5.35
CA GLY A 25 -5.50 -21.85 6.54
C GLY A 25 -4.25 -21.00 6.82
N LEU A 26 -3.61 -21.37 7.92
CA LEU A 26 -2.50 -20.59 8.45
C LEU A 26 -1.30 -20.53 7.52
N LYS A 27 -1.03 -21.60 6.81
CA LYS A 27 0.11 -21.65 5.91
C LYS A 27 0.00 -20.58 4.81
N THR A 28 -1.19 -20.41 4.24
CA THR A 28 -1.42 -19.41 3.21
C THR A 28 -1.35 -18.01 3.77
N ALA A 29 -1.90 -17.79 4.97
CA ALA A 29 -1.82 -16.49 5.62
C ALA A 29 -0.36 -16.11 5.90
N ARG A 30 0.46 -17.06 6.33
CA ARG A 30 1.88 -16.83 6.56
C ARG A 30 2.62 -16.49 5.26
N LYS A 31 2.22 -17.10 4.17
CA LYS A 31 2.81 -16.83 2.86
C LYS A 31 2.57 -15.38 2.46
N TRP A 32 1.35 -14.88 2.71
CA TRP A 32 1.03 -13.47 2.49
C TRP A 32 1.99 -12.57 3.26
N GLN A 33 2.18 -12.86 4.54
CA GLN A 33 3.04 -12.05 5.39
C GLN A 33 4.49 -12.09 4.95
N THR A 34 4.97 -13.27 4.57
CA THR A 34 6.34 -13.44 4.12
C THR A 34 6.59 -12.66 2.83
N GLN A 35 5.68 -12.77 1.87
CA GLN A 35 5.83 -12.04 0.62
C GLN A 35 5.73 -10.53 0.82
N TYR A 36 4.82 -10.09 1.69
CA TYR A 36 4.66 -8.69 1.97
C TYR A 36 5.94 -8.10 2.61
N LYS A 37 6.51 -8.80 3.57
CA LYS A 37 7.77 -8.36 4.19
C LYS A 37 8.89 -8.26 3.18
N GLU A 38 8.98 -9.25 2.29
CA GLU A 38 10.03 -9.26 1.29
C GLU A 38 9.87 -8.12 0.30
N ILE A 39 8.64 -7.83 -0.14
CA ILE A 39 8.39 -6.71 -1.03
C ILE A 39 8.79 -5.40 -0.36
N LYS A 40 8.41 -5.20 0.92
CA LYS A 40 8.79 -3.98 1.63
C LYS A 40 10.31 -3.84 1.73
N ARG A 41 11.00 -4.94 1.99
CA ARG A 41 12.45 -4.93 2.08
C ARG A 41 13.08 -4.50 0.75
N LEU A 42 12.57 -5.06 -0.35
CA LEU A 42 13.06 -4.72 -1.67
C LEU A 42 12.76 -3.28 -2.05
N LEU A 43 11.61 -2.76 -1.62
CA LEU A 43 11.25 -1.38 -1.90
C LEU A 43 12.14 -0.40 -1.15
N GLU A 44 12.56 -0.74 0.06
CA GLU A 44 13.48 0.10 0.81
C GLU A 44 14.82 0.21 0.10
N PHE A 45 15.21 -0.87 -0.58
CA PHE A 45 16.47 -0.93 -1.27
C PHE A 45 16.39 -0.32 -2.67
N MET A 46 15.31 -0.60 -3.41
CA MET A 46 15.11 -0.12 -4.77
C MET A 46 13.65 0.32 -4.98
N PRO A 47 13.31 1.53 -4.60
CA PRO A 47 11.90 1.96 -4.64
C PRO A 47 11.29 2.03 -6.04
N LYS A 48 12.11 2.09 -7.07
CA LYS A 48 11.58 2.17 -8.44
C LYS A 48 11.66 0.85 -9.20
N ARG A 49 11.87 -0.26 -8.48
CA ARG A 49 12.11 -1.53 -9.18
C ARG A 49 10.89 -2.14 -9.88
N TYR A 50 9.69 -1.82 -9.43
CA TYR A 50 8.50 -2.43 -10.00
C TYR A 50 7.90 -1.58 -11.12
N PRO A 51 7.16 -2.22 -12.05
CA PRO A 51 6.63 -1.51 -13.23
C PRO A 51 5.60 -0.45 -12.89
N ILE A 52 5.51 0.54 -13.76
CA ILE A 52 4.48 1.58 -13.67
C ILE A 52 3.12 0.95 -14.01
N VAL A 53 2.09 1.34 -13.25
CA VAL A 53 0.73 0.84 -13.47
C VAL A 53 0.02 1.72 -14.48
N ALA A 54 -0.43 1.12 -15.57
CA ALA A 54 -1.01 1.87 -16.69
C ALA A 54 -2.43 2.38 -16.46
N HIS A 55 -3.09 1.94 -15.41
CA HIS A 55 -4.47 2.38 -15.11
C HIS A 55 -4.56 3.84 -14.69
N PHE A 56 -3.45 4.44 -14.27
CA PHE A 56 -3.45 5.82 -13.79
C PHE A 56 -3.29 6.80 -14.93
N ARG A 57 -3.97 7.93 -14.84
CA ARG A 57 -3.93 8.99 -15.84
C ARG A 57 -3.09 10.18 -15.44
N ASN A 58 -2.85 10.32 -14.12
CA ASN A 58 -2.11 11.47 -13.60
C ASN A 58 -0.64 11.34 -14.00
N GLU A 59 -0.12 12.37 -14.66
CA GLU A 59 1.26 12.35 -15.14
C GLU A 59 2.25 12.87 -14.11
N THR A 60 1.77 13.54 -13.08
CA THR A 60 2.66 14.09 -12.05
C THR A 60 2.93 13.13 -10.91
N MET A 61 2.14 12.07 -10.79
CA MET A 61 2.35 11.04 -9.79
C MET A 61 2.52 9.70 -10.50
N VAL A 62 3.68 9.08 -10.32
CA VAL A 62 3.97 7.80 -10.95
C VAL A 62 3.64 6.67 -9.97
N PHE A 63 2.61 5.91 -10.29
CA PHE A 63 2.22 4.78 -9.45
C PHE A 63 2.79 3.49 -10.02
N ARG A 64 3.37 2.68 -9.14
CA ARG A 64 3.96 1.41 -9.51
C ARG A 64 3.26 0.28 -8.79
N GLY A 65 3.43 -0.94 -9.27
CA GLY A 65 2.77 -2.09 -8.67
C GLY A 65 3.65 -3.31 -8.54
N ALA A 66 3.59 -3.94 -7.38
CA ALA A 66 4.31 -5.16 -7.09
C ALA A 66 3.32 -6.31 -6.94
N ILE A 67 3.52 -7.39 -7.70
CA ILE A 67 2.66 -8.56 -7.61
C ILE A 67 2.92 -9.29 -6.28
N ILE A 68 1.85 -9.64 -5.61
CA ILE A 68 1.93 -10.43 -4.38
C ILE A 68 0.88 -11.55 -4.46
N MET A 69 1.21 -12.71 -3.96
CA MET A 69 0.33 -13.87 -3.97
C MET A 69 -0.26 -14.16 -5.35
N LYS A 70 0.52 -13.88 -6.39
CA LYS A 70 0.19 -14.20 -7.77
C LYS A 70 -0.95 -13.37 -8.38
N ASN A 71 -2.04 -13.18 -7.66
CA ASN A 71 -3.24 -12.54 -8.19
C ASN A 71 -3.55 -11.17 -7.59
N PHE A 72 -2.63 -10.62 -6.83
CA PHE A 72 -2.82 -9.32 -6.21
C PHE A 72 -1.67 -8.40 -6.58
N LYS A 73 -1.91 -7.11 -6.50
CA LYS A 73 -0.88 -6.12 -6.80
C LYS A 73 -0.91 -5.02 -5.75
N ILE A 74 0.25 -4.80 -5.13
CA ILE A 74 0.41 -3.68 -4.20
C ILE A 74 0.71 -2.45 -5.02
N ILE A 75 -0.15 -1.45 -4.92
CA ILE A 75 0.03 -0.18 -5.63
C ILE A 75 0.74 0.79 -4.69
N TYR A 76 1.80 1.42 -5.19
CA TYR A 76 2.55 2.34 -4.35
C TYR A 76 3.03 3.56 -5.14
N PHE A 77 3.35 4.61 -4.40
CA PHE A 77 3.89 5.85 -4.94
C PHE A 77 5.15 6.21 -4.15
N TYR A 78 6.25 6.43 -4.85
CA TYR A 78 7.48 6.86 -4.20
C TYR A 78 7.68 8.35 -4.40
N ASN A 79 7.66 9.10 -3.31
CA ASN A 79 7.95 10.53 -3.34
C ASN A 79 9.46 10.69 -3.20
N GLU A 80 10.13 10.88 -4.33
CA GLU A 80 11.58 10.99 -4.37
C GLU A 80 12.10 12.19 -3.60
N GLU A 81 11.39 13.29 -3.69
CA GLU A 81 11.81 14.53 -3.06
C GLU A 81 11.88 14.40 -1.55
N LYS A 82 10.93 13.73 -0.95
CA LYS A 82 10.86 13.54 0.51
C LYS A 82 11.39 12.19 0.96
N ASP A 83 11.76 11.34 0.02
CA ASP A 83 12.22 9.98 0.29
C ASP A 83 11.21 9.20 1.13
N ILE A 84 9.95 9.28 0.73
CA ILE A 84 8.85 8.57 1.38
C ILE A 84 8.13 7.73 0.36
N LEU A 85 7.90 6.46 0.71
CA LEU A 85 7.16 5.55 -0.15
C LEU A 85 5.81 5.27 0.47
N TRP A 86 4.74 5.54 -0.29
CA TRP A 86 3.38 5.31 0.15
C TRP A 86 2.84 4.01 -0.44
N LEU A 87 2.40 3.10 0.41
CA LEU A 87 1.62 1.93 -0.03
C LEU A 87 0.17 2.40 -0.06
N VAL A 88 -0.42 2.51 -1.26
CA VAL A 88 -1.69 3.21 -1.41
C VAL A 88 -2.90 2.29 -1.56
N ASP A 89 -2.74 1.13 -2.13
CA ASP A 89 -3.87 0.22 -2.32
C ASP A 89 -3.39 -1.21 -2.61
N LEU A 90 -4.28 -2.15 -2.45
CA LEU A 90 -4.04 -3.53 -2.83
C LEU A 90 -5.15 -3.94 -3.80
N TRP A 91 -4.78 -4.34 -5.00
CA TRP A 91 -5.73 -4.70 -6.05
C TRP A 91 -5.81 -6.21 -6.23
N ASN A 92 -7.03 -6.72 -6.37
CA ASN A 92 -7.26 -8.08 -6.78
C ASN A 92 -7.33 -8.07 -8.31
N LEU A 93 -6.36 -8.68 -8.98
CA LEU A 93 -6.24 -8.64 -10.43
C LEU A 93 -7.30 -9.46 -11.16
N ARG A 94 -8.10 -10.22 -10.42
CA ARG A 94 -9.20 -10.96 -11.02
C ARG A 94 -10.48 -10.14 -11.10
N GLN A 95 -10.46 -8.92 -10.56
CA GLN A 95 -11.61 -8.04 -10.65
C GLN A 95 -11.75 -7.47 -12.07
N ASP A 96 -12.98 -7.05 -12.40
CA ASP A 96 -13.27 -6.36 -13.65
C ASP A 96 -12.33 -5.16 -13.80
N PRO A 97 -11.68 -5.00 -14.95
CA PRO A 97 -10.78 -3.85 -15.17
C PRO A 97 -11.43 -2.49 -14.92
N ARG A 98 -12.76 -2.39 -15.12
CA ARG A 98 -13.46 -1.15 -14.84
C ARG A 98 -13.43 -0.79 -13.36
N LYS A 99 -13.47 -1.79 -12.48
CA LYS A 99 -13.37 -1.55 -11.05
C LYS A 99 -11.97 -1.07 -10.67
N LEU A 100 -10.95 -1.61 -11.33
CA LEU A 100 -9.59 -1.18 -11.09
C LEU A 100 -9.38 0.27 -11.56
N ASN A 101 -9.99 0.64 -12.68
CA ASN A 101 -9.93 2.01 -13.15
C ASN A 101 -10.61 2.96 -12.17
N MET A 102 -11.72 2.56 -11.57
CA MET A 102 -12.40 3.37 -10.57
C MET A 102 -11.54 3.54 -9.32
N ARG A 103 -10.84 2.48 -8.90
CA ARG A 103 -9.94 2.56 -7.77
C ARG A 103 -8.79 3.51 -8.08
N ALA A 104 -8.25 3.46 -9.30
CA ALA A 104 -7.20 4.36 -9.73
C ALA A 104 -7.67 5.82 -9.67
N ARG A 105 -8.90 6.12 -10.13
CA ARG A 105 -9.44 7.49 -10.08
C ARG A 105 -9.54 7.98 -8.63
N ARG A 106 -9.93 7.10 -7.72
CA ARG A 106 -10.04 7.46 -6.31
C ARG A 106 -8.67 7.79 -5.72
N ILE A 107 -7.67 6.97 -6.04
CA ILE A 107 -6.31 7.18 -5.56
C ILE A 107 -5.75 8.50 -6.08
N GLU A 108 -6.01 8.81 -7.35
CA GLU A 108 -5.50 10.03 -7.98
C GLU A 108 -6.08 11.32 -7.40
N ARG A 109 -7.14 11.22 -6.61
CA ARG A 109 -7.70 12.40 -5.96
C ARG A 109 -6.83 12.88 -4.81
N LYS A 110 -5.92 12.05 -4.31
CA LYS A 110 -5.00 12.43 -3.25
C LYS A 110 -3.70 12.92 -3.86
N ASP A 111 -3.14 13.96 -3.27
CA ASP A 111 -1.85 14.49 -3.70
C ASP A 111 -0.76 13.91 -2.81
N TYR A 112 -0.19 12.80 -3.23
CA TYR A 112 0.84 12.12 -2.46
C TYR A 112 2.17 12.89 -2.42
N HIS A 113 2.33 13.94 -3.23
CA HIS A 113 3.51 14.78 -3.12
C HIS A 113 3.47 15.60 -1.83
N SER A 114 2.29 16.04 -1.41
CA SER A 114 2.15 16.88 -0.22
C SER A 114 1.55 16.15 0.98
N LEU A 115 1.09 14.92 0.80
CA LEU A 115 0.36 14.21 1.84
C LEU A 115 1.17 14.05 3.13
N TYR A 116 2.48 13.90 3.01
CA TYR A 116 3.32 13.78 4.17
C TYR A 116 3.16 14.99 5.08
N ASP A 117 3.15 16.19 4.52
CA ASP A 117 3.03 17.39 5.31
C ASP A 117 1.66 17.44 6.01
N LYS A 118 0.65 16.94 5.35
CA LYS A 118 -0.68 16.87 5.94
C LYS A 118 -0.78 15.83 7.04
N GLN A 119 0.18 14.89 7.07
CA GLN A 119 0.20 13.88 8.09
C GLN A 119 0.87 14.37 9.37
N LYS A 120 1.49 15.53 9.35
CA LYS A 120 2.11 16.07 10.54
C LYS A 120 0.99 16.35 11.53
N ASN A 121 1.22 15.96 12.75
CA ASN A 121 0.22 16.15 13.76
C ASN A 121 -0.01 17.62 14.03
N PRO A 122 -1.25 18.05 14.05
CA PRO A 122 -1.55 19.38 14.52
C PRO A 122 -1.23 19.44 16.00
N PRO A 123 -1.00 20.60 16.53
CA PRO A 123 -0.76 20.74 17.95
C PRO A 123 -1.87 20.10 18.77
N GLY A 124 -1.48 19.32 19.74
CA GLY A 124 -2.45 18.68 20.61
C GLY A 124 -2.87 17.28 20.20
N VAL A 125 -2.47 16.86 19.03
CA VAL A 125 -2.79 15.49 18.61
C VAL A 125 -1.63 14.60 19.00
N PRO A 126 -1.87 13.57 19.78
CA PRO A 126 -0.79 12.69 20.22
C PRO A 126 -0.27 11.85 19.06
N MET A 127 1.03 11.83 18.94
CA MET A 127 1.61 11.04 17.90
C MET A 127 1.45 9.59 18.15
N ASP A 128 1.57 9.22 19.35
CA ASP A 128 1.47 7.85 19.71
C ASP A 128 0.13 7.32 19.46
N PHE A 129 -0.84 8.14 19.34
CA PHE A 129 -2.13 7.68 19.01
C PHE A 129 -2.05 6.90 17.74
N GLU A 130 -1.28 7.36 16.81
CA GLU A 130 -1.15 6.66 15.62
C GLU A 130 -0.34 5.48 15.78
N SER A 131 0.48 5.52 16.72
CA SER A 131 1.30 4.42 16.90
C SER A 131 0.52 3.40 17.49
N GLY A 132 -0.40 3.81 18.19
CA GLY A 132 -1.22 2.89 18.86
C GLY A 132 -1.65 1.86 17.93
N ARG A 133 -1.46 2.11 16.78
CA ARG A 133 -1.70 1.25 15.81
C ARG A 133 -1.16 -0.02 16.02
N THR A 134 -0.49 -0.01 16.83
CA THR A 134 0.14 -1.09 17.00
C THR A 134 -0.42 -2.38 16.93
N PRO A 135 -1.50 -2.67 17.48
CA PRO A 135 -1.99 -4.00 17.42
C PRO A 135 -2.17 -4.43 16.00
N GLY A 136 -2.58 -3.57 15.20
CA GLY A 136 -2.77 -3.93 13.85
C GLY A 136 -1.49 -3.92 13.11
N GLY A 137 -0.50 -3.39 13.71
CA GLY A 137 0.76 -3.24 13.06
C GLY A 137 1.41 -4.50 12.66
N MET A 138 1.03 -5.60 13.22
CA MET A 138 1.65 -6.84 12.86
C MET A 138 1.36 -7.18 11.42
N PHE A 139 0.37 -6.57 10.79
CA PHE A 139 0.08 -6.80 9.41
C PHE A 139 0.64 -5.72 8.50
N VAL A 140 1.18 -4.70 9.03
CA VAL A 140 1.74 -3.61 8.24
C VAL A 140 3.06 -3.17 8.83
#